data_cc23509979158156b9023a0b1dc00859
#
_entry.id   cc23509979158156b9023a0b1dc00859
#
_cell.length_a   1.000
_cell.length_b   1.000
_cell.length_c   1.000
_cell.angle_alpha   90.00
_cell.angle_beta   90.00
_cell.angle_gamma   90.00
#
_symmetry.space_group_name_H-M   'P 1'
#
loop_
_entity.id
_entity.type
_entity.pdbx_description
1 polymer ?
#
loop_
_entity_poly.entity_id
_entity_poly.type
_entity_poly.pdbx_seq_one_letter_code
_entity_poly.pdbx_strand_id
1 'polypeptide(L)'
;LAFFKRRLEVAPEQHVDEYECLQRYETTEVCLTFQDQHVYITKIADLEVLLETIDPVTFAEDERLPYWAELWPSAVALAHYTTQHLHLAGRRVLELGCGLGLVGVVAALHGARVLCTDYEPDALIFARHNARRNICQQMHFRLVDWRWPALRRRYEYILASDVIYEARNFGPLVALLQRHLARGGAAVFSEPGRPNAIPFFALLRQRGFIHQKTIHPVKWDGSHQIAIYTIRHHQAHMEQRLRHTE
;
A
#
# COMPACT_ATOMS: atom_id res chain seq x y z
N LEU A 1 5.45 11.70 -24.86
CA LEU A 1 4.83 12.73 -23.98
C LEU A 1 3.38 12.99 -24.35
N ALA A 2 2.98 12.97 -25.61
CA ALA A 2 1.60 13.22 -26.05
C ALA A 2 0.63 12.06 -25.78
N PHE A 3 1.10 10.82 -25.83
CA PHE A 3 0.30 9.61 -25.55
C PHE A 3 -0.06 9.44 -24.07
N PHE A 4 0.84 9.84 -23.16
CA PHE A 4 0.62 9.80 -21.71
C PHE A 4 -0.35 10.87 -21.21
N LYS A 5 -0.44 12.05 -21.87
CA LYS A 5 -1.42 13.08 -21.50
C LYS A 5 -2.88 12.65 -21.74
N ARG A 6 -3.15 11.78 -22.71
CA ARG A 6 -4.52 11.36 -23.04
C ARG A 6 -5.18 10.39 -22.05
N ARG A 7 -4.40 9.68 -21.22
CA ARG A 7 -4.94 8.75 -20.20
C ARG A 7 -5.20 9.40 -18.83
N LEU A 8 -4.71 10.62 -18.61
CA LEU A 8 -4.93 11.40 -17.38
C LEU A 8 -6.02 12.47 -17.51
N GLU A 9 -6.59 12.66 -18.68
CA GLU A 9 -7.92 13.28 -18.75
C GLU A 9 -8.86 12.27 -18.14
N VAL A 10 -9.21 12.53 -16.87
CA VAL A 10 -10.22 11.82 -16.09
C VAL A 10 -11.48 11.78 -16.96
N ALA A 11 -11.64 10.70 -17.71
CA ALA A 11 -12.95 10.35 -18.23
C ALA A 11 -13.91 10.35 -17.03
N PRO A 12 -15.14 10.88 -17.17
CA PRO A 12 -16.11 10.81 -16.10
C PRO A 12 -16.12 9.37 -15.60
N GLU A 13 -16.05 9.18 -14.25
CA GLU A 13 -16.05 7.89 -13.59
C GLU A 13 -17.04 6.98 -14.34
N GLN A 14 -16.54 6.19 -15.28
CA GLN A 14 -17.28 5.07 -15.76
C GLN A 14 -17.42 4.19 -14.52
N HIS A 15 -18.61 4.18 -13.94
CA HIS A 15 -19.00 3.19 -12.96
C HIS A 15 -18.88 1.83 -13.64
N VAL A 16 -17.66 1.28 -13.68
CA VAL A 16 -17.51 -0.15 -13.88
C VAL A 16 -18.23 -0.75 -12.68
N ASP A 17 -19.30 -1.47 -12.93
CA ASP A 17 -20.05 -2.10 -11.86
C ASP A 17 -19.08 -3.04 -11.16
N GLU A 18 -18.86 -2.79 -9.86
CA GLU A 18 -17.97 -3.60 -9.01
C GLU A 18 -18.28 -5.09 -9.15
N TYR A 19 -19.58 -5.41 -9.29
CA TYR A 19 -20.07 -6.77 -9.48
C TYR A 19 -19.60 -7.35 -10.83
N GLU A 20 -19.73 -6.60 -11.93
CA GLU A 20 -19.27 -7.03 -13.25
C GLU A 20 -17.76 -7.23 -13.30
N CYS A 21 -17.00 -6.38 -12.59
CA CYS A 21 -15.55 -6.54 -12.51
C CYS A 21 -15.16 -7.82 -11.76
N LEU A 22 -15.77 -8.07 -10.60
CA LEU A 22 -15.47 -9.26 -9.80
C LEU A 22 -15.86 -10.54 -10.56
N GLN A 23 -16.94 -10.52 -11.34
CA GLN A 23 -17.35 -11.68 -12.15
C GLN A 23 -16.39 -12.05 -13.30
N ARG A 24 -15.48 -11.15 -13.68
CA ARG A 24 -14.45 -11.44 -14.69
C ARG A 24 -13.37 -12.40 -14.18
N TYR A 25 -13.32 -12.59 -12.87
CA TYR A 25 -12.28 -13.36 -12.23
C TYR A 25 -12.87 -14.51 -11.41
N GLU A 26 -12.19 -15.66 -11.45
CA GLU A 26 -12.43 -16.67 -10.44
C GLU A 26 -11.82 -16.19 -9.12
N THR A 27 -12.64 -16.13 -8.07
CA THR A 27 -12.25 -15.56 -6.78
C THR A 27 -12.37 -16.55 -5.66
N THR A 28 -11.55 -16.38 -4.63
CA THR A 28 -11.64 -17.09 -3.36
C THR A 28 -11.60 -16.11 -2.21
N GLU A 29 -12.18 -16.49 -1.07
CA GLU A 29 -12.12 -15.69 0.16
C GLU A 29 -11.18 -16.35 1.17
N VAL A 30 -10.32 -15.55 1.78
CA VAL A 30 -9.46 -15.96 2.88
C VAL A 30 -9.83 -15.19 4.14
N CYS A 31 -9.72 -15.84 5.29
CA CYS A 31 -9.94 -15.23 6.59
C CYS A 31 -8.60 -15.14 7.34
N LEU A 32 -8.20 -13.93 7.73
CA LEU A 32 -7.05 -13.69 8.58
C LEU A 32 -7.51 -13.17 9.94
N THR A 33 -6.72 -13.44 10.97
CA THR A 33 -7.02 -12.96 12.32
C THR A 33 -5.95 -11.99 12.79
N PHE A 34 -6.35 -10.78 13.15
CA PHE A 34 -5.49 -9.73 13.70
C PHE A 34 -5.98 -9.39 15.10
N GLN A 35 -5.19 -9.79 16.12
CA GLN A 35 -5.65 -9.80 17.52
C GLN A 35 -6.95 -10.63 17.62
N ASP A 36 -8.07 -10.02 18.03
CA ASP A 36 -9.35 -10.69 18.17
C ASP A 36 -10.32 -10.42 17.00
N GLN A 37 -9.83 -9.79 15.90
CA GLN A 37 -10.65 -9.42 14.75
C GLN A 37 -10.40 -10.34 13.57
N HIS A 38 -11.47 -10.89 13.01
CA HIS A 38 -11.44 -11.61 11.73
C HIS A 38 -11.58 -10.62 10.57
N VAL A 39 -10.70 -10.73 9.60
CA VAL A 39 -10.67 -9.93 8.38
C VAL A 39 -10.81 -10.87 7.18
N TYR A 40 -11.81 -10.63 6.37
CA TYR A 40 -12.11 -11.43 5.18
C TYR A 40 -11.61 -10.71 3.94
N ILE A 41 -10.81 -11.39 3.14
CA ILE A 41 -10.25 -10.84 1.90
C ILE A 41 -10.61 -11.73 0.72
N THR A 42 -11.38 -11.20 -0.20
CA THR A 42 -11.59 -11.78 -1.52
C THR A 42 -10.38 -11.48 -2.39
N LYS A 43 -9.81 -12.51 -3.00
CA LYS A 43 -8.67 -12.42 -3.90
C LYS A 43 -8.93 -13.24 -5.17
N ILE A 44 -8.09 -13.08 -6.18
CA ILE A 44 -8.05 -13.98 -7.33
C ILE A 44 -7.72 -15.40 -6.84
N ALA A 45 -8.43 -16.39 -7.34
CA ALA A 45 -8.25 -17.77 -6.91
C ALA A 45 -6.88 -18.30 -7.29
N ASP A 46 -6.44 -18.04 -8.52
CA ASP A 46 -5.16 -18.48 -9.06
C ASP A 46 -4.48 -17.35 -9.85
N LEU A 47 -3.35 -16.87 -9.31
CA LEU A 47 -2.56 -15.81 -9.95
C LEU A 47 -1.89 -16.31 -11.24
N GLU A 48 -1.48 -17.59 -11.32
CA GLU A 48 -0.80 -18.15 -12.50
C GLU A 48 -1.74 -18.13 -13.71
N VAL A 49 -3.01 -18.52 -13.51
CA VAL A 49 -4.05 -18.43 -14.53
C VAL A 49 -4.25 -16.98 -15.00
N LEU A 50 -4.24 -16.02 -14.08
CA LEU A 50 -4.33 -14.61 -14.44
C LEU A 50 -3.12 -14.15 -15.26
N LEU A 51 -1.92 -14.58 -14.92
CA LEU A 51 -0.69 -14.23 -15.65
C LEU A 51 -0.69 -14.76 -17.09
N GLU A 52 -1.29 -15.94 -17.34
CA GLU A 52 -1.43 -16.51 -18.68
C GLU A 52 -2.34 -15.69 -19.60
N THR A 53 -3.23 -14.86 -19.03
CA THR A 53 -4.16 -14.00 -19.79
C THR A 53 -3.54 -12.67 -20.23
N ILE A 54 -2.30 -12.37 -19.81
CA ILE A 54 -1.65 -11.10 -20.14
C ILE A 54 -1.23 -11.10 -21.59
N ASP A 55 -1.74 -10.11 -22.34
CA ASP A 55 -1.31 -9.89 -23.71
C ASP A 55 0.18 -9.49 -23.76
N PRO A 56 1.05 -10.26 -24.51
CA PRO A 56 2.47 -9.97 -24.61
C PRO A 56 2.80 -8.57 -25.15
N VAL A 57 1.92 -7.99 -25.98
CA VAL A 57 2.12 -6.64 -26.55
C VAL A 57 1.90 -5.59 -25.45
N THR A 58 0.84 -5.73 -24.68
CA THR A 58 0.54 -4.84 -23.54
C THR A 58 1.62 -4.95 -22.46
N PHE A 59 2.12 -6.16 -22.21
CA PHE A 59 3.23 -6.38 -21.28
C PHE A 59 4.52 -5.68 -21.73
N ALA A 60 4.87 -5.77 -23.02
CA ALA A 60 6.08 -5.14 -23.56
C ALA A 60 6.06 -3.60 -23.48
N GLU A 61 4.89 -2.97 -23.42
CA GLU A 61 4.75 -1.52 -23.31
C GLU A 61 5.02 -0.98 -21.88
N ASP A 62 4.70 -1.73 -20.83
CA ASP A 62 4.72 -1.22 -19.47
C ASP A 62 5.29 -2.21 -18.43
N GLU A 63 5.61 -3.44 -18.85
CA GLU A 63 6.17 -4.53 -18.01
C GLU A 63 5.35 -4.78 -16.72
N ARG A 64 4.04 -4.57 -16.78
CA ARG A 64 3.17 -4.72 -15.61
C ARG A 64 2.66 -6.13 -15.47
N LEU A 65 2.88 -6.68 -14.31
CA LEU A 65 2.27 -7.90 -13.84
C LEU A 65 1.18 -7.57 -12.81
N PRO A 66 0.09 -8.33 -12.76
CA PRO A 66 -1.02 -8.07 -11.84
C PRO A 66 -0.70 -8.50 -10.41
N TYR A 67 0.42 -8.02 -9.88
CA TYR A 67 0.85 -8.30 -8.50
C TYR A 67 -0.17 -7.88 -7.45
N TRP A 68 -1.09 -6.99 -7.79
CA TRP A 68 -2.19 -6.56 -6.95
C TRP A 68 -3.16 -7.69 -6.59
N ALA A 69 -3.24 -8.74 -7.43
CA ALA A 69 -4.20 -9.84 -7.33
C ALA A 69 -3.88 -10.85 -6.23
N GLU A 70 -2.66 -10.80 -5.67
CA GLU A 70 -2.20 -11.72 -4.64
C GLU A 70 -2.04 -11.03 -3.28
N LEU A 71 -2.23 -11.83 -2.23
CA LEU A 71 -2.03 -11.39 -0.85
C LEU A 71 -0.60 -11.72 -0.39
N TRP A 72 0.28 -10.77 -0.56
CA TRP A 72 1.70 -10.95 -0.26
C TRP A 72 2.00 -11.06 1.25
N PRO A 73 2.99 -11.87 1.66
CA PRO A 73 3.43 -11.97 3.07
C PRO A 73 3.79 -10.62 3.69
N SER A 74 4.33 -9.68 2.91
CA SER A 74 4.63 -8.32 3.34
C SER A 74 3.39 -7.54 3.78
N ALA A 75 2.24 -7.73 3.11
CA ALA A 75 0.98 -7.09 3.48
C ALA A 75 0.44 -7.66 4.80
N VAL A 76 0.52 -8.97 4.98
CA VAL A 76 0.11 -9.65 6.22
C VAL A 76 0.97 -9.19 7.40
N ALA A 77 2.30 -9.13 7.22
CA ALA A 77 3.22 -8.64 8.24
C ALA A 77 2.95 -7.17 8.61
N LEU A 78 2.71 -6.30 7.61
CA LEU A 78 2.40 -4.90 7.85
C LEU A 78 1.05 -4.73 8.56
N ALA A 79 0.05 -5.53 8.22
CA ALA A 79 -1.23 -5.53 8.91
C ALA A 79 -1.08 -5.92 10.39
N HIS A 80 -0.33 -6.97 10.71
CA HIS A 80 0.00 -7.31 12.11
C HIS A 80 0.76 -6.19 12.82
N TYR A 81 1.78 -5.62 12.18
CA TYR A 81 2.53 -4.49 12.75
C TYR A 81 1.62 -3.30 13.04
N THR A 82 0.70 -3.01 12.13
CA THR A 82 -0.27 -1.91 12.24
C THR A 82 -1.14 -2.04 13.47
N THR A 83 -1.64 -3.24 13.78
CA THR A 83 -2.48 -3.49 14.96
C THR A 83 -1.72 -3.41 16.28
N GLN A 84 -0.44 -3.77 16.27
CA GLN A 84 0.37 -3.90 17.49
C GLN A 84 1.13 -2.63 17.86
N HIS A 85 1.48 -1.79 16.87
CA HIS A 85 2.45 -0.72 17.06
C HIS A 85 1.97 0.67 16.65
N LEU A 86 0.80 0.81 15.98
CA LEU A 86 0.33 2.10 15.51
C LEU A 86 -0.92 2.56 16.27
N HIS A 87 -0.96 3.83 16.63
CA HIS A 87 -2.13 4.47 17.22
C HIS A 87 -2.93 5.17 16.12
N LEU A 88 -3.91 4.47 15.57
CA LEU A 88 -4.60 4.85 14.33
C LEU A 88 -5.92 5.60 14.54
N ALA A 89 -6.54 5.49 15.72
CA ALA A 89 -7.86 6.06 15.99
C ALA A 89 -7.91 7.56 15.64
N GLY A 90 -8.80 7.92 14.70
CA GLY A 90 -9.00 9.27 14.19
C GLY A 90 -7.88 9.79 13.26
N ARG A 91 -6.81 9.02 13.01
CA ARG A 91 -5.69 9.43 12.16
C ARG A 91 -6.01 9.31 10.68
N ARG A 92 -5.41 10.20 9.88
CA ARG A 92 -5.43 10.10 8.42
C ARG A 92 -4.30 9.18 7.98
N VAL A 93 -4.67 8.12 7.29
CA VAL A 93 -3.75 7.13 6.74
C VAL A 93 -3.83 7.16 5.22
N LEU A 94 -2.68 7.11 4.56
CA LEU A 94 -2.55 6.87 3.13
C LEU A 94 -1.93 5.49 2.95
N GLU A 95 -2.57 4.64 2.17
CA GLU A 95 -1.98 3.39 1.72
C GLU A 95 -1.54 3.53 0.26
N LEU A 96 -0.30 3.15 -0.03
CA LEU A 96 0.30 3.18 -1.36
C LEU A 96 0.43 1.76 -1.92
N GLY A 97 -0.10 1.53 -3.13
CA GLY A 97 -0.10 0.19 -3.73
C GLY A 97 -0.93 -0.76 -2.87
N CYS A 98 -2.20 -0.43 -2.67
CA CYS A 98 -3.03 -1.16 -1.71
C CYS A 98 -3.38 -2.59 -2.16
N GLY A 99 -3.28 -2.90 -3.46
CA GLY A 99 -3.69 -4.19 -4.01
C GLY A 99 -5.09 -4.58 -3.54
N LEU A 100 -5.20 -5.69 -2.83
CA LEU A 100 -6.47 -6.18 -2.26
C LEU A 100 -6.99 -5.38 -1.07
N GLY A 101 -6.22 -4.39 -0.56
CA GLY A 101 -6.64 -3.47 0.49
C GLY A 101 -6.54 -3.99 1.93
N LEU A 102 -5.83 -5.10 2.19
CA LEU A 102 -5.73 -5.70 3.52
C LEU A 102 -5.27 -4.71 4.59
N VAL A 103 -4.16 -4.00 4.33
CA VAL A 103 -3.55 -3.11 5.33
C VAL A 103 -4.46 -1.92 5.62
N GLY A 104 -5.12 -1.37 4.59
CA GLY A 104 -6.12 -0.31 4.73
C GLY A 104 -7.35 -0.75 5.51
N VAL A 105 -7.88 -1.96 5.23
CA VAL A 105 -9.00 -2.55 5.98
C VAL A 105 -8.64 -2.68 7.45
N VAL A 106 -7.48 -3.26 7.77
CA VAL A 106 -7.01 -3.39 9.15
C VAL A 106 -6.85 -2.02 9.81
N ALA A 107 -6.27 -1.05 9.12
CA ALA A 107 -6.13 0.31 9.64
C ALA A 107 -7.49 0.97 9.92
N ALA A 108 -8.47 0.79 9.03
CA ALA A 108 -9.82 1.33 9.18
C ALA A 108 -10.57 0.70 10.35
N LEU A 109 -10.45 -0.62 10.56
CA LEU A 109 -11.02 -1.35 11.70
C LEU A 109 -10.43 -0.83 13.04
N HIS A 110 -9.19 -0.30 13.02
CA HIS A 110 -8.55 0.36 14.16
C HIS A 110 -8.83 1.87 14.23
N GLY A 111 -9.89 2.34 13.56
CA GLY A 111 -10.41 3.71 13.66
C GLY A 111 -9.69 4.75 12.80
N ALA A 112 -8.85 4.35 11.85
CA ALA A 112 -8.22 5.27 10.91
C ALA A 112 -9.22 5.78 9.85
N ARG A 113 -8.96 6.99 9.34
CA ARG A 113 -9.53 7.50 8.09
C ARG A 113 -8.56 7.21 6.97
N VAL A 114 -8.86 6.21 6.13
CA VAL A 114 -7.92 5.66 5.16
C VAL A 114 -8.21 6.14 3.75
N LEU A 115 -7.17 6.59 3.04
CA LEU A 115 -7.17 6.69 1.59
C LEU A 115 -6.31 5.56 1.03
N CYS A 116 -6.95 4.56 0.43
CA CYS A 116 -6.26 3.51 -0.33
C CYS A 116 -5.98 3.99 -1.74
N THR A 117 -4.75 3.80 -2.20
CA THR A 117 -4.34 4.17 -3.53
C THR A 117 -3.62 3.03 -4.22
N ASP A 118 -3.92 2.87 -5.49
CA ASP A 118 -3.24 1.94 -6.37
C ASP A 118 -3.12 2.55 -7.77
N TYR A 119 -2.28 1.96 -8.59
CA TYR A 119 -2.13 2.31 -9.99
C TYR A 119 -3.06 1.49 -10.88
N GLU A 120 -3.51 0.32 -10.37
CA GLU A 120 -4.39 -0.59 -11.09
C GLU A 120 -5.85 -0.35 -10.70
N PRO A 121 -6.75 -0.11 -11.68
CA PRO A 121 -8.17 0.09 -11.40
C PRO A 121 -8.82 -1.11 -10.72
N ASP A 122 -8.49 -2.33 -11.16
CA ASP A 122 -9.07 -3.56 -10.64
C ASP A 122 -8.64 -3.81 -9.19
N ALA A 123 -7.40 -3.45 -8.81
CA ALA A 123 -6.96 -3.45 -7.41
C ALA A 123 -7.90 -2.62 -6.53
N LEU A 124 -8.27 -1.42 -6.97
CA LEU A 124 -9.17 -0.55 -6.21
C LEU A 124 -10.59 -1.09 -6.12
N ILE A 125 -11.04 -1.85 -7.12
CA ILE A 125 -12.36 -2.51 -7.09
C ILE A 125 -12.34 -3.62 -6.03
N PHE A 126 -11.31 -4.48 -6.03
CA PHE A 126 -11.13 -5.52 -5.00
C PHE A 126 -10.96 -4.92 -3.61
N ALA A 127 -10.14 -3.88 -3.44
CA ALA A 127 -9.95 -3.21 -2.16
C ALA A 127 -11.26 -2.59 -1.64
N ARG A 128 -12.10 -2.01 -2.50
CA ARG A 128 -13.42 -1.49 -2.15
C ARG A 128 -14.39 -2.59 -1.74
N HIS A 129 -14.42 -3.70 -2.49
CA HIS A 129 -15.19 -4.89 -2.14
C HIS A 129 -14.79 -5.43 -0.76
N ASN A 130 -13.50 -5.60 -0.52
CA ASN A 130 -12.96 -6.08 0.74
C ASN A 130 -13.26 -5.12 1.92
N ALA A 131 -13.22 -3.81 1.69
CA ALA A 131 -13.63 -2.83 2.69
C ALA A 131 -15.10 -2.98 3.07
N ARG A 132 -16.01 -3.17 2.10
CA ARG A 132 -17.44 -3.42 2.35
C ARG A 132 -17.67 -4.74 3.06
N ARG A 133 -16.97 -5.80 2.65
CA ARG A 133 -17.03 -7.14 3.28
C ARG A 133 -16.68 -7.09 4.77
N ASN A 134 -15.78 -6.17 5.16
CA ASN A 134 -15.37 -5.95 6.54
C ASN A 134 -16.04 -4.72 7.21
N ILE A 135 -17.08 -4.15 6.60
CA ILE A 135 -17.89 -3.04 7.12
C ILE A 135 -17.05 -1.77 7.39
N CYS A 136 -16.00 -1.53 6.62
CA CYS A 136 -15.11 -0.37 6.76
C CYS A 136 -15.69 0.87 6.06
N GLN A 137 -16.41 1.73 6.78
CA GLN A 137 -17.07 2.92 6.22
C GLN A 137 -16.12 4.12 6.01
N GLN A 138 -14.97 4.17 6.67
CA GLN A 138 -14.04 5.31 6.64
C GLN A 138 -12.88 5.10 5.66
N MET A 139 -13.11 4.35 4.60
CA MET A 139 -12.15 4.12 3.53
C MET A 139 -12.57 4.83 2.25
N HIS A 140 -11.60 5.47 1.62
CA HIS A 140 -11.72 6.09 0.30
C HIS A 140 -10.70 5.45 -0.63
N PHE A 141 -11.00 5.47 -1.93
CA PHE A 141 -10.18 4.79 -2.94
C PHE A 141 -9.88 5.77 -4.07
N ARG A 142 -8.64 5.78 -4.53
CA ARG A 142 -8.22 6.66 -5.63
C ARG A 142 -7.14 6.00 -6.48
N LEU A 143 -7.33 6.08 -7.80
CA LEU A 143 -6.29 5.74 -8.75
C LEU A 143 -5.16 6.78 -8.67
N VAL A 144 -3.94 6.32 -8.38
CA VAL A 144 -2.78 7.20 -8.20
C VAL A 144 -1.54 6.59 -8.82
N ASP A 145 -0.97 7.32 -9.76
CA ASP A 145 0.39 7.10 -10.21
C ASP A 145 1.35 7.89 -9.31
N TRP A 146 2.30 7.22 -8.67
CA TRP A 146 3.26 7.85 -7.76
C TRP A 146 4.15 8.89 -8.45
N ARG A 147 4.31 8.81 -9.75
CA ARG A 147 5.05 9.78 -10.58
C ARG A 147 4.32 11.12 -10.66
N TRP A 148 2.97 11.09 -10.57
CA TRP A 148 2.08 12.25 -10.68
C TRP A 148 0.96 12.22 -9.64
N PRO A 149 1.29 12.19 -8.32
CA PRO A 149 0.28 12.01 -7.30
C PRO A 149 -0.56 13.28 -7.17
N ALA A 150 -1.82 13.21 -7.60
CA ALA A 150 -2.81 14.30 -7.43
C ALA A 150 -3.38 14.32 -6.01
N LEU A 151 -2.54 14.16 -4.99
CA LEU A 151 -2.92 14.20 -3.59
C LEU A 151 -2.82 15.64 -3.05
N ARG A 152 -3.77 16.02 -2.17
CA ARG A 152 -3.84 17.40 -1.65
C ARG A 152 -3.51 17.53 -0.16
N ARG A 153 -3.47 16.41 0.58
CA ARG A 153 -3.35 16.40 2.05
C ARG A 153 -2.03 15.80 2.49
N ARG A 154 -1.70 16.05 3.76
CA ARG A 154 -0.67 15.33 4.50
C ARG A 154 -1.34 14.30 5.41
N TYR A 155 -0.64 13.18 5.62
CA TYR A 155 -1.12 12.03 6.38
C TYR A 155 -0.22 11.79 7.57
N GLU A 156 -0.82 11.43 8.70
CA GLU A 156 -0.08 11.09 9.91
C GLU A 156 0.65 9.74 9.74
N TYR A 157 0.04 8.83 8.97
CA TYR A 157 0.69 7.59 8.55
C TYR A 157 0.60 7.40 7.04
N ILE A 158 1.69 6.89 6.47
CA ILE A 158 1.73 6.40 5.08
C ILE A 158 2.16 4.94 5.16
N LEU A 159 1.29 4.02 4.74
CA LEU A 159 1.53 2.59 4.78
C LEU A 159 1.79 2.08 3.36
N ALA A 160 2.74 1.17 3.19
CA ALA A 160 3.02 0.55 1.92
C ALA A 160 3.64 -0.84 2.10
N SER A 161 3.05 -1.84 1.48
CA SER A 161 3.55 -3.21 1.49
C SER A 161 4.09 -3.60 0.12
N ASP A 162 5.33 -4.08 0.12
CA ASP A 162 6.00 -4.65 -1.05
C ASP A 162 6.07 -3.72 -2.29
N VAL A 163 6.27 -2.41 -2.08
CA VAL A 163 6.33 -1.40 -3.17
C VAL A 163 7.75 -1.03 -3.60
N ILE A 164 8.78 -1.57 -2.93
CA ILE A 164 10.19 -1.20 -3.16
C ILE A 164 10.87 -2.29 -4.02
N TYR A 165 10.34 -2.59 -5.19
CA TYR A 165 10.89 -3.62 -6.07
C TYR A 165 11.41 -3.08 -7.42
N GLU A 166 10.95 -1.90 -7.85
CA GLU A 166 11.39 -1.25 -9.08
C GLU A 166 12.14 0.05 -8.83
N ALA A 167 13.38 0.13 -9.31
CA ALA A 167 14.23 1.32 -9.09
C ALA A 167 13.63 2.61 -9.70
N ARG A 168 12.84 2.49 -10.79
CA ARG A 168 12.15 3.64 -11.43
C ARG A 168 11.18 4.34 -10.49
N ASN A 169 10.65 3.65 -9.47
CA ASN A 169 9.67 4.16 -8.51
C ASN A 169 10.31 4.79 -7.27
N PHE A 170 11.61 4.63 -7.02
CA PHE A 170 12.25 5.12 -5.79
C PHE A 170 12.18 6.65 -5.65
N GLY A 171 12.54 7.38 -6.71
CA GLY A 171 12.44 8.83 -6.72
C GLY A 171 11.02 9.34 -6.49
N PRO A 172 10.02 8.89 -7.26
CA PRO A 172 8.61 9.17 -7.06
C PRO A 172 8.10 8.89 -5.64
N LEU A 173 8.40 7.72 -5.06
CA LEU A 173 8.00 7.37 -3.71
C LEU A 173 8.60 8.29 -2.66
N VAL A 174 9.89 8.61 -2.76
CA VAL A 174 10.54 9.54 -1.81
C VAL A 174 9.98 10.95 -1.95
N ALA A 175 9.72 11.44 -3.17
CA ALA A 175 9.08 12.73 -3.40
C ALA A 175 7.66 12.79 -2.83
N LEU A 176 6.90 11.68 -2.94
CA LEU A 176 5.58 11.54 -2.35
C LEU A 176 5.65 11.63 -0.82
N LEU A 177 6.60 10.94 -0.19
CA LEU A 177 6.81 11.04 1.26
C LEU A 177 7.14 12.47 1.69
N GLN A 178 8.04 13.17 1.00
CA GLN A 178 8.40 14.56 1.31
C GLN A 178 7.18 15.50 1.26
N ARG A 179 6.29 15.28 0.30
CA ARG A 179 5.12 16.15 0.07
C ARG A 179 3.95 15.81 0.99
N HIS A 180 3.72 14.53 1.27
CA HIS A 180 2.48 14.05 1.87
C HIS A 180 2.61 13.45 3.27
N LEU A 181 3.82 13.16 3.78
CA LEU A 181 3.99 12.79 5.17
C LEU A 181 3.85 14.02 6.06
N ALA A 182 2.98 13.95 7.07
CA ALA A 182 2.79 15.03 8.03
C ALA A 182 4.06 15.22 8.89
N ARG A 183 4.28 16.45 9.37
CA ARG A 183 5.35 16.71 10.36
C ARG A 183 5.04 15.90 11.64
N GLY A 184 5.99 15.09 12.09
CA GLY A 184 5.80 14.16 13.22
C GLY A 184 5.08 12.87 12.87
N GLY A 185 4.63 12.69 11.62
CA GLY A 185 4.08 11.44 11.12
C GLY A 185 5.14 10.36 10.87
N ALA A 186 4.67 9.17 10.51
CA ALA A 186 5.52 8.05 10.13
C ALA A 186 5.05 7.40 8.83
N ALA A 187 5.98 7.08 7.94
CA ALA A 187 5.71 6.12 6.88
C ALA A 187 6.19 4.74 7.36
N VAL A 188 5.38 3.70 7.14
CA VAL A 188 5.69 2.34 7.54
C VAL A 188 5.63 1.45 6.31
N PHE A 189 6.78 0.92 5.93
CA PHE A 189 6.95 0.12 4.73
C PHE A 189 7.38 -1.29 5.11
N SER A 190 6.79 -2.29 4.46
CA SER A 190 7.20 -3.69 4.57
C SER A 190 7.76 -4.22 3.26
N GLU A 191 8.79 -5.06 3.35
CA GLU A 191 9.38 -5.71 2.20
C GLU A 191 10.13 -7.02 2.63
N PRO A 192 10.28 -8.00 1.72
CA PRO A 192 10.80 -9.32 2.07
C PRO A 192 12.33 -9.42 2.19
N GLY A 193 13.08 -8.31 2.18
CA GLY A 193 14.55 -8.31 2.28
C GLY A 193 15.26 -8.31 0.93
N ARG A 194 14.66 -7.69 -0.11
CA ARG A 194 15.28 -7.64 -1.45
C ARG A 194 16.54 -6.78 -1.46
N PRO A 195 17.66 -7.26 -2.03
CA PRO A 195 18.89 -6.46 -2.15
C PRO A 195 18.71 -5.17 -2.95
N ASN A 196 17.80 -5.17 -3.95
CA ASN A 196 17.50 -4.00 -4.77
C ASN A 196 16.75 -2.88 -4.00
N ALA A 197 16.28 -3.11 -2.78
CA ALA A 197 15.72 -2.07 -1.92
C ALA A 197 16.78 -1.17 -1.26
N ILE A 198 18.05 -1.59 -1.18
CA ILE A 198 19.13 -0.82 -0.52
C ILE A 198 19.26 0.61 -1.09
N PRO A 199 19.27 0.84 -2.41
CA PRO A 199 19.35 2.19 -2.99
C PRO A 199 18.18 3.10 -2.58
N PHE A 200 16.98 2.56 -2.38
CA PHE A 200 15.84 3.33 -1.90
C PHE A 200 16.11 3.94 -0.53
N PHE A 201 16.63 3.17 0.42
CA PHE A 201 16.94 3.66 1.76
C PHE A 201 18.14 4.64 1.77
N ALA A 202 19.07 4.49 0.85
CA ALA A 202 20.12 5.48 0.64
C ALA A 202 19.55 6.82 0.17
N LEU A 203 18.63 6.78 -0.82
CA LEU A 203 17.93 7.96 -1.32
C LEU A 203 17.08 8.64 -0.23
N LEU A 204 16.37 7.87 0.61
CA LEU A 204 15.62 8.40 1.74
C LEU A 204 16.50 9.24 2.67
N ARG A 205 17.68 8.71 3.06
CA ARG A 205 18.63 9.46 3.93
C ARG A 205 19.10 10.74 3.26
N GLN A 206 19.46 10.72 1.98
CA GLN A 206 19.85 11.90 1.21
C GLN A 206 18.77 12.98 1.17
N ARG A 207 17.49 12.56 1.26
CA ARG A 207 16.33 13.46 1.23
C ARG A 207 15.80 13.86 2.59
N GLY A 208 16.61 13.66 3.66
CA GLY A 208 16.32 14.13 5.01
C GLY A 208 15.39 13.25 5.82
N PHE A 209 15.30 11.96 5.48
CA PHE A 209 14.59 10.97 6.28
C PHE A 209 15.56 10.10 7.07
N ILE A 210 15.08 9.62 8.20
CA ILE A 210 15.67 8.52 8.95
C ILE A 210 14.73 7.33 8.92
N HIS A 211 15.26 6.13 9.07
CA HIS A 211 14.44 4.93 9.18
C HIS A 211 15.02 3.98 10.24
N GLN A 212 14.11 3.23 10.84
CA GLN A 212 14.41 2.12 11.72
C GLN A 212 13.86 0.85 11.09
N LYS A 213 14.66 -0.22 11.06
CA LYS A 213 14.29 -1.53 10.55
C LYS A 213 14.01 -2.47 11.72
N THR A 214 12.93 -3.23 11.63
CA THR A 214 12.62 -4.38 12.49
C THR A 214 12.27 -5.58 11.59
N ILE A 215 12.46 -6.79 12.10
CA ILE A 215 12.11 -8.03 11.38
C ILE A 215 10.91 -8.65 12.07
N HIS A 216 9.91 -8.98 11.27
CA HIS A 216 8.67 -9.60 11.72
C HIS A 216 8.48 -10.95 11.04
N PRO A 217 8.44 -12.05 11.82
CA PRO A 217 8.07 -13.36 11.28
C PRO A 217 6.58 -13.35 10.94
N VAL A 218 6.25 -13.90 9.78
CA VAL A 218 4.87 -14.10 9.35
C VAL A 218 4.70 -15.51 8.79
N LYS A 219 3.57 -16.14 9.11
CA LYS A 219 3.14 -17.41 8.53
C LYS A 219 1.98 -17.14 7.59
N TRP A 220 2.29 -17.08 6.33
CA TRP A 220 1.33 -16.90 5.25
C TRP A 220 1.98 -17.45 3.98
N ASP A 221 1.37 -18.46 3.38
CA ASP A 221 1.96 -19.18 2.25
C ASP A 221 3.43 -19.55 2.52
N GLY A 222 3.65 -20.24 3.64
CA GLY A 222 4.98 -20.54 4.15
C GLY A 222 5.37 -19.73 5.39
N SER A 223 6.67 -19.68 5.66
CA SER A 223 7.26 -18.91 6.76
C SER A 223 8.21 -17.86 6.21
N HIS A 224 7.96 -16.59 6.51
CA HIS A 224 8.72 -15.45 5.99
C HIS A 224 9.27 -14.57 7.10
N GLN A 225 10.41 -13.94 6.84
CA GLN A 225 11.01 -12.89 7.68
C GLN A 225 10.86 -11.56 6.95
N ILE A 226 9.86 -10.77 7.32
CA ILE A 226 9.55 -9.52 6.65
C ILE A 226 10.19 -8.35 7.39
N ALA A 227 10.90 -7.51 6.66
CA ALA A 227 11.45 -6.26 7.17
C ALA A 227 10.37 -5.18 7.19
N ILE A 228 10.16 -4.57 8.35
CA ILE A 228 9.31 -3.40 8.54
C ILE A 228 10.21 -2.19 8.79
N TYR A 229 10.02 -1.14 8.00
CA TYR A 229 10.76 0.11 8.10
C TYR A 229 9.85 1.24 8.57
N THR A 230 10.12 1.80 9.73
CA THR A 230 9.49 3.04 10.19
C THR A 230 10.33 4.22 9.76
N ILE A 231 9.79 5.05 8.87
CA ILE A 231 10.45 6.18 8.21
C ILE A 231 9.88 7.49 8.77
N ARG A 232 10.74 8.45 9.14
CA ARG A 232 10.35 9.75 9.69
C ARG A 232 11.22 10.87 9.11
N HIS A 233 10.73 12.11 9.12
CA HIS A 233 11.58 13.26 8.86
C HIS A 233 12.66 13.39 9.94
N HIS A 234 13.90 13.60 9.56
CA HIS A 234 15.05 13.70 10.48
C HIS A 234 14.84 14.81 11.52
N GLN A 235 14.46 16.02 11.12
CA GLN A 235 14.24 17.15 12.03
C GLN A 235 13.11 16.88 13.05
N ALA A 236 12.00 16.33 12.60
CA ALA A 236 10.88 16.01 13.49
C ALA A 236 11.22 14.94 14.53
N HIS A 237 12.09 14.00 14.20
CA HIS A 237 12.56 12.98 15.14
C HIS A 237 13.42 13.57 16.25
N MET A 238 14.31 14.51 15.93
CA MET A 238 15.15 15.19 16.93
C MET A 238 14.29 16.02 17.91
N GLU A 239 13.31 16.80 17.42
CA GLU A 239 12.39 17.56 18.26
C GLU A 239 11.57 16.66 19.20
N GLN A 240 11.16 15.49 18.74
CA GLN A 240 10.40 14.53 19.55
C GLN A 240 11.25 13.88 20.64
N ARG A 241 12.50 13.55 20.37
CA ARG A 241 13.44 13.02 21.37
C ARG A 241 13.74 14.03 22.48
N LEU A 242 13.93 15.31 22.16
CA LEU A 242 14.22 16.37 23.12
C LEU A 242 13.03 16.57 24.09
N ARG A 243 11.78 16.45 23.64
CA ARG A 243 10.58 16.57 24.51
C ARG A 243 10.37 15.39 25.48
N HIS A 244 11.03 14.26 25.29
CA HIS A 244 10.92 13.09 26.16
C HIS A 244 12.09 12.98 27.14
N THR A 245 13.05 13.92 27.08
CA THR A 245 14.20 14.01 27.99
C THR A 245 14.07 15.18 28.98
N GLU A 246 13.00 15.96 28.91
CA GLU A 246 12.52 16.92 29.89
C GLU A 246 11.38 16.32 30.72
#